data_b3b4ec8f362a1de4fc1f46794340b0e5
#
_entry.id   b3b4ec8f362a1de4fc1f46794340b0e5
#
_cell.length_a   1.000
_cell.length_b   1.000
_cell.length_c   1.000
_cell.angle_alpha   90.00
_cell.angle_beta   90.00
_cell.angle_gamma   90.00
#
_symmetry.space_group_name_H-M   'P 1'
#
loop_
_entity.id
_entity.type
_entity.pdbx_description
1 polymer ?
#
loop_
_entity_poly.entity_id
_entity_poly.type
_entity_poly.pdbx_seq_one_letter_code
_entity_poly.pdbx_strand_id
1 'polypeptide(L)'
;MIVYALLIALCVLVLRFVAFRYKMYRSIGHIPGPPVNFLFGNTLELIRYDTNKFFEKLSEYFHRYGTIVRLDMLNKCWIIFSSPNDIERIVSSNEFNRKSTDYAILDEWLGNGILLDHGNSWFTNRRALTGAFHFKILDSYVPVFEEQADVLVRKILEHKGATVNIFALVKLYTLDVILETSMGVRCRAQQEDSDYVRAVSNLSHITFWRMYNAMGFSDFTFRLTKHYKTYRESIRINREFTTSVIKQRRAELLATTSSSEVDVKPEKGRLSLLDILLRSDITGRQFSDEEVYSQVNNFMFAGHDTTSSAITFILYACAKHPEVQQRVYDEICAEIPSEESINQQRINNLKYLEQVIKESLRMFPPVPYFSRHIDNDTTVGGIRLRKGSTIVFGAYMMHHNPEYFPDPEQFRPERFEESETKRNPFVYIPFSAGSRNCIGQKFALNELKTALVKVLRRCKVVLPDPNFEVKMKMELVLKPVNGMHLRFLDRKTIKA
;
A
#
# COMPACT_ATOMS: atom_id res chain seq x y z
N MET A 1 -41.11 -37.11 -1.59
CA MET A 1 -39.76 -37.46 -2.08
C MET A 1 -38.82 -36.26 -2.16
N ILE A 2 -39.15 -35.15 -2.83
CA ILE A 2 -38.27 -33.96 -2.97
C ILE A 2 -37.87 -33.36 -1.62
N VAL A 3 -38.83 -33.18 -0.70
CA VAL A 3 -38.56 -32.63 0.65
C VAL A 3 -37.58 -33.51 1.43
N TYR A 4 -37.73 -34.83 1.38
CA TYR A 4 -36.77 -35.75 2.06
C TYR A 4 -35.39 -35.70 1.41
N ALA A 5 -35.32 -35.60 0.08
CA ALA A 5 -34.03 -35.43 -0.62
C ALA A 5 -33.35 -34.12 -0.23
N LEU A 6 -34.09 -33.01 -0.14
CA LEU A 6 -33.58 -31.72 0.30
C LEU A 6 -33.10 -31.77 1.79
N LEU A 7 -33.86 -32.42 2.67
CA LEU A 7 -33.47 -32.59 4.06
C LEU A 7 -32.19 -33.43 4.18
N ILE A 8 -32.08 -34.53 3.46
CA ILE A 8 -30.88 -35.38 3.43
C ILE A 8 -29.68 -34.54 2.91
N ALA A 9 -29.86 -33.81 1.79
CA ALA A 9 -28.81 -32.93 1.26
C ALA A 9 -28.37 -31.90 2.27
N LEU A 10 -29.30 -31.25 2.97
CA LEU A 10 -29.00 -30.29 4.05
C LEU A 10 -28.24 -30.95 5.19
N CYS A 11 -28.66 -32.13 5.66
CA CYS A 11 -27.97 -32.88 6.71
C CYS A 11 -26.53 -33.22 6.29
N VAL A 12 -26.32 -33.69 5.06
CA VAL A 12 -24.99 -33.97 4.54
C VAL A 12 -24.14 -32.72 4.48
N LEU A 13 -24.66 -31.58 4.05
CA LEU A 13 -23.94 -30.30 4.04
C LEU A 13 -23.56 -29.85 5.46
N VAL A 14 -24.48 -29.95 6.41
CA VAL A 14 -24.22 -29.61 7.82
C VAL A 14 -23.14 -30.51 8.40
N LEU A 15 -23.23 -31.83 8.19
CA LEU A 15 -22.22 -32.78 8.67
C LEU A 15 -20.85 -32.51 8.05
N ARG A 16 -20.79 -32.23 6.75
CA ARG A 16 -19.53 -31.85 6.08
C ARG A 16 -18.95 -30.57 6.66
N PHE A 17 -19.78 -29.57 6.91
CA PHE A 17 -19.37 -28.32 7.54
C PHE A 17 -18.85 -28.54 8.95
N VAL A 18 -19.55 -29.28 9.80
CA VAL A 18 -19.11 -29.63 11.16
C VAL A 18 -17.81 -30.39 11.14
N ALA A 19 -17.66 -31.39 10.26
CA ALA A 19 -16.42 -32.14 10.09
C ALA A 19 -15.24 -31.25 9.64
N PHE A 20 -15.49 -30.32 8.72
CA PHE A 20 -14.52 -29.32 8.30
C PHE A 20 -14.09 -28.43 9.49
N ARG A 21 -15.05 -27.89 10.26
CA ARG A 21 -14.78 -27.07 11.44
C ARG A 21 -13.99 -27.83 12.51
N TYR A 22 -14.35 -29.06 12.76
CA TYR A 22 -13.65 -29.93 13.70
C TYR A 22 -12.19 -30.15 13.28
N LYS A 23 -11.97 -30.47 11.98
CA LYS A 23 -10.62 -30.66 11.44
C LYS A 23 -9.80 -29.37 11.54
N MET A 24 -10.41 -28.21 11.24
CA MET A 24 -9.76 -26.90 11.35
C MET A 24 -9.41 -26.61 12.81
N TYR A 25 -10.36 -26.72 13.72
CA TYR A 25 -10.16 -26.49 15.15
C TYR A 25 -9.03 -27.35 15.73
N ARG A 26 -8.98 -28.65 15.40
CA ARG A 26 -7.87 -29.52 15.81
C ARG A 26 -6.52 -29.12 15.24
N SER A 27 -6.52 -28.52 14.07
CA SER A 27 -5.28 -28.11 13.39
C SER A 27 -4.67 -26.82 13.95
N ILE A 28 -5.50 -25.88 14.38
CA ILE A 28 -5.08 -24.52 14.75
C ILE A 28 -5.43 -24.13 16.18
N GLY A 29 -6.22 -24.94 16.90
CA GLY A 29 -6.73 -24.61 18.24
C GLY A 29 -5.65 -24.46 19.30
N HIS A 30 -4.46 -25.03 19.09
CA HIS A 30 -3.29 -24.88 19.95
C HIS A 30 -2.54 -23.54 19.75
N ILE A 31 -2.82 -22.82 18.66
CA ILE A 31 -2.19 -21.53 18.37
C ILE A 31 -2.88 -20.45 19.22
N PRO A 32 -2.11 -19.56 19.90
CA PRO A 32 -2.67 -18.46 20.67
C PRO A 32 -3.59 -17.57 19.85
N GLY A 33 -4.65 -17.04 20.46
CA GLY A 33 -5.58 -16.14 19.79
C GLY A 33 -6.86 -15.93 20.58
N PRO A 34 -7.77 -15.05 20.09
CA PRO A 34 -9.03 -14.77 20.76
C PRO A 34 -9.89 -16.04 20.94
N PRO A 35 -10.77 -16.06 21.95
CA PRO A 35 -11.71 -17.16 22.14
C PRO A 35 -12.54 -17.39 20.88
N VAL A 36 -12.75 -18.65 20.53
CA VAL A 36 -13.47 -19.03 19.30
C VAL A 36 -14.77 -19.76 19.61
N ASN A 37 -15.82 -19.42 18.88
CA ASN A 37 -16.98 -20.27 18.77
C ASN A 37 -16.64 -21.48 17.87
N PHE A 38 -16.99 -22.70 18.30
CA PHE A 38 -16.64 -23.91 17.54
C PHE A 38 -17.17 -23.87 16.09
N LEU A 39 -18.41 -23.42 15.87
CA LEU A 39 -19.01 -23.39 14.52
C LEU A 39 -18.56 -22.17 13.72
N PHE A 40 -18.50 -21.00 14.34
CA PHE A 40 -18.34 -19.72 13.63
C PHE A 40 -16.95 -19.09 13.79
N GLY A 41 -16.09 -19.66 14.63
CA GLY A 41 -14.79 -19.03 14.94
C GLY A 41 -14.96 -17.67 15.59
N ASN A 42 -14.22 -16.68 15.13
CA ASN A 42 -14.32 -15.27 15.52
C ASN A 42 -15.30 -14.48 14.63
N THR A 43 -15.94 -15.12 13.64
CA THR A 43 -16.77 -14.43 12.63
C THR A 43 -17.90 -13.61 13.24
N LEU A 44 -18.58 -14.11 14.28
CA LEU A 44 -19.70 -13.40 14.93
C LEU A 44 -19.28 -12.08 15.60
N GLU A 45 -18.03 -12.01 16.05
CA GLU A 45 -17.43 -10.80 16.58
C GLU A 45 -17.02 -9.86 15.42
N LEU A 46 -16.31 -10.38 14.44
CA LEU A 46 -15.76 -9.63 13.32
C LEU A 46 -16.81 -8.97 12.43
N ILE A 47 -17.99 -9.60 12.26
CA ILE A 47 -19.06 -9.05 11.43
C ILE A 47 -19.60 -7.70 11.96
N ARG A 48 -19.36 -7.41 13.25
CA ARG A 48 -19.78 -6.17 13.92
C ARG A 48 -18.75 -5.05 13.81
N TYR A 49 -17.54 -5.36 13.31
CA TYR A 49 -16.46 -4.40 13.24
C TYR A 49 -16.45 -3.70 11.89
N ASP A 50 -16.32 -2.38 11.92
CA ASP A 50 -15.81 -1.62 10.78
C ASP A 50 -14.28 -1.74 10.68
N THR A 51 -13.69 -1.12 9.67
CA THR A 51 -12.25 -1.22 9.41
C THR A 51 -11.38 -0.60 10.50
N ASN A 52 -11.90 0.38 11.25
CA ASN A 52 -11.20 1.00 12.38
C ASN A 52 -11.14 0.02 13.55
N LYS A 53 -12.33 -0.47 13.95
CA LYS A 53 -12.45 -1.38 15.07
C LYS A 53 -11.72 -2.69 14.84
N PHE A 54 -11.71 -3.17 13.59
CA PHE A 54 -10.94 -4.34 13.22
C PHE A 54 -9.43 -4.12 13.45
N PHE A 55 -8.88 -2.97 13.04
CA PHE A 55 -7.47 -2.63 13.22
C PHE A 55 -7.09 -2.50 14.71
N GLU A 56 -7.92 -1.79 15.50
CA GLU A 56 -7.74 -1.68 16.95
C GLU A 56 -7.69 -3.07 17.62
N LYS A 57 -8.62 -3.95 17.25
CA LYS A 57 -8.71 -5.30 17.84
C LYS A 57 -7.53 -6.20 17.44
N LEU A 58 -7.03 -6.09 16.22
CA LEU A 58 -5.81 -6.79 15.86
C LEU A 58 -4.63 -6.37 16.75
N SER A 59 -4.47 -5.07 17.00
CA SER A 59 -3.42 -4.56 17.89
C SER A 59 -3.56 -5.11 19.31
N GLU A 60 -4.78 -5.10 19.86
CA GLU A 60 -5.11 -5.68 21.15
C GLU A 60 -4.74 -7.17 21.26
N TYR A 61 -5.02 -7.95 20.19
CA TYR A 61 -4.72 -9.38 20.18
C TYR A 61 -3.22 -9.67 20.23
N PHE A 62 -2.39 -8.86 19.54
CA PHE A 62 -0.93 -9.02 19.61
C PHE A 62 -0.37 -8.70 20.98
N HIS A 63 -0.81 -7.65 21.62
CA HIS A 63 -0.41 -7.34 22.99
C HIS A 63 -0.78 -8.45 23.98
N ARG A 64 -1.91 -9.13 23.73
CA ARG A 64 -2.41 -10.18 24.63
C ARG A 64 -1.83 -11.56 24.34
N TYR A 65 -1.61 -11.92 23.08
CA TYR A 65 -1.30 -13.30 22.69
C TYR A 65 0.14 -13.48 22.15
N GLY A 66 0.89 -12.40 21.99
CA GLY A 66 2.30 -12.44 21.57
C GLY A 66 2.50 -12.40 20.05
N THR A 67 3.65 -12.90 19.60
CA THR A 67 4.14 -12.72 18.22
C THR A 67 3.48 -13.64 17.18
N ILE A 68 2.70 -14.62 17.61
CA ILE A 68 1.94 -15.51 16.72
C ILE A 68 0.48 -15.51 17.19
N VAL A 69 -0.42 -15.07 16.33
CA VAL A 69 -1.84 -14.93 16.66
C VAL A 69 -2.71 -15.62 15.61
N ARG A 70 -3.61 -16.48 16.08
CA ARG A 70 -4.65 -17.07 15.26
C ARG A 70 -5.90 -16.21 15.23
N LEU A 71 -6.44 -15.97 14.02
CA LEU A 71 -7.76 -15.42 13.82
C LEU A 71 -8.59 -16.40 12.99
N ASP A 72 -9.51 -17.11 13.65
CA ASP A 72 -10.33 -18.16 13.04
C ASP A 72 -11.63 -17.53 12.50
N MET A 73 -11.82 -17.60 11.20
CA MET A 73 -13.02 -17.16 10.49
C MET A 73 -13.75 -18.35 9.88
N LEU A 74 -15.05 -18.20 9.65
CA LEU A 74 -15.99 -19.25 9.25
C LEU A 74 -15.41 -20.35 8.34
N ASN A 75 -14.73 -19.97 7.26
CA ASN A 75 -14.20 -20.86 6.24
C ASN A 75 -12.68 -20.77 6.05
N LYS A 76 -12.01 -19.91 6.83
CA LYS A 76 -10.57 -19.67 6.71
C LYS A 76 -9.96 -19.29 8.06
N CYS A 77 -8.65 -19.38 8.16
CA CYS A 77 -7.90 -18.95 9.33
C CYS A 77 -6.69 -18.13 8.90
N TRP A 78 -6.50 -17.00 9.52
CA TRP A 78 -5.26 -16.24 9.46
C TRP A 78 -4.36 -16.66 10.63
N ILE A 79 -3.13 -17.01 10.32
CA ILE A 79 -2.08 -17.22 11.32
C ILE A 79 -1.09 -16.08 11.10
N ILE A 80 -1.09 -15.15 12.04
CA ILE A 80 -0.40 -13.87 11.90
C ILE A 80 0.93 -13.96 12.65
N PHE A 81 2.02 -13.72 11.95
CA PHE A 81 3.39 -13.74 12.46
C PHE A 81 3.93 -12.31 12.55
N SER A 82 4.58 -11.98 13.66
CA SER A 82 5.32 -10.73 13.86
C SER A 82 6.71 -10.96 14.46
N SER A 83 7.24 -12.18 14.38
CA SER A 83 8.62 -12.51 14.73
C SER A 83 9.53 -12.33 13.50
N PRO A 84 10.65 -11.58 13.59
CA PRO A 84 11.53 -11.36 12.45
C PRO A 84 12.15 -12.66 11.93
N ASN A 85 12.49 -13.62 12.79
CA ASN A 85 13.08 -14.89 12.38
C ASN A 85 12.09 -15.75 11.57
N ASP A 86 10.81 -15.77 11.97
CA ASP A 86 9.78 -16.50 11.23
C ASP A 86 9.49 -15.83 9.90
N ILE A 87 9.44 -14.48 9.89
CA ILE A 87 9.23 -13.70 8.68
C ILE A 87 10.39 -13.93 7.70
N GLU A 88 11.64 -13.84 8.16
CA GLU A 88 12.84 -14.11 7.35
C GLU A 88 12.75 -15.47 6.65
N ARG A 89 12.46 -16.53 7.41
CA ARG A 89 12.32 -17.88 6.88
C ARG A 89 11.29 -17.97 5.76
N ILE A 90 10.14 -17.30 5.94
CA ILE A 90 9.05 -17.36 4.96
C ILE A 90 9.37 -16.52 3.72
N VAL A 91 9.81 -15.27 3.89
CA VAL A 91 10.02 -14.36 2.75
C VAL A 91 11.25 -14.67 1.92
N SER A 92 12.23 -15.37 2.50
CA SER A 92 13.45 -15.82 1.82
C SER A 92 13.24 -17.12 1.02
N SER A 93 12.13 -17.82 1.23
CA SER A 93 11.82 -19.06 0.54
C SER A 93 10.90 -18.83 -0.66
N ASN A 94 11.21 -19.45 -1.79
CA ASN A 94 10.33 -19.46 -2.96
C ASN A 94 9.07 -20.33 -2.76
N GLU A 95 9.06 -21.21 -1.76
CA GLU A 95 7.91 -22.05 -1.40
C GLU A 95 6.68 -21.18 -1.03
N PHE A 96 6.92 -20.02 -0.38
CA PHE A 96 5.86 -19.13 0.09
C PHE A 96 5.65 -17.92 -0.84
N ASN A 97 5.85 -18.08 -2.14
CA ASN A 97 5.75 -16.98 -3.09
C ASN A 97 4.29 -16.61 -3.42
N ARG A 98 3.34 -17.55 -3.29
CA ARG A 98 1.94 -17.31 -3.64
C ARG A 98 1.24 -16.40 -2.64
N LYS A 99 0.49 -15.40 -3.13
CA LYS A 99 -0.41 -14.58 -2.31
C LYS A 99 -1.55 -15.42 -1.74
N SER A 100 -2.09 -15.05 -0.58
CA SER A 100 -3.23 -15.77 -0.01
C SER A 100 -4.47 -15.68 -0.88
N THR A 101 -5.40 -16.60 -0.70
CA THR A 101 -6.66 -16.63 -1.42
C THR A 101 -7.54 -15.40 -1.16
N ASP A 102 -7.26 -14.65 -0.09
CA ASP A 102 -7.96 -13.38 0.20
C ASP A 102 -7.74 -12.33 -0.89
N TYR A 103 -6.59 -12.38 -1.58
CA TYR A 103 -6.29 -11.48 -2.68
C TYR A 103 -7.14 -11.73 -3.94
N ALA A 104 -7.79 -12.89 -4.07
CA ALA A 104 -8.67 -13.18 -5.21
C ALA A 104 -9.84 -12.18 -5.34
N ILE A 105 -10.25 -11.56 -4.23
CA ILE A 105 -11.28 -10.51 -4.23
C ILE A 105 -10.84 -9.27 -5.03
N LEU A 106 -9.53 -9.06 -5.17
CA LEU A 106 -8.96 -7.96 -5.94
C LEU A 106 -8.96 -8.19 -7.45
N ASP A 107 -9.14 -9.43 -7.90
CA ASP A 107 -8.97 -9.81 -9.31
C ASP A 107 -9.95 -9.06 -10.23
N GLU A 108 -11.20 -8.89 -9.84
CA GLU A 108 -12.19 -8.13 -10.62
C GLU A 108 -11.79 -6.65 -10.78
N TRP A 109 -11.08 -6.09 -9.80
CA TRP A 109 -10.63 -4.71 -9.81
C TRP A 109 -9.28 -4.56 -10.49
N LEU A 110 -8.25 -5.26 -9.99
CA LEU A 110 -6.86 -5.04 -10.39
C LEU A 110 -6.41 -5.94 -11.56
N GLY A 111 -7.16 -7.01 -11.85
CA GLY A 111 -6.73 -8.04 -12.79
C GLY A 111 -5.51 -8.83 -12.27
N ASN A 112 -5.09 -9.84 -13.02
CA ASN A 112 -3.96 -10.70 -12.66
C ASN A 112 -2.60 -10.06 -13.00
N GLY A 113 -2.34 -8.86 -12.44
CA GLY A 113 -1.06 -8.17 -12.56
C GLY A 113 -0.05 -8.63 -11.52
N ILE A 114 1.09 -7.93 -11.47
CA ILE A 114 2.26 -8.29 -10.63
C ILE A 114 1.94 -8.45 -9.12
N LEU A 115 0.89 -7.80 -8.62
CA LEU A 115 0.46 -7.93 -7.24
C LEU A 115 -0.17 -9.29 -6.96
N LEU A 116 -0.99 -9.81 -7.88
CA LEU A 116 -1.81 -11.03 -7.71
C LEU A 116 -1.22 -12.25 -8.36
N ASP A 117 -0.52 -12.09 -9.47
CA ASP A 117 0.11 -13.17 -10.24
C ASP A 117 1.04 -14.04 -9.36
N HIS A 118 1.27 -15.30 -9.74
CA HIS A 118 2.08 -16.25 -8.99
C HIS A 118 2.80 -17.27 -9.91
N GLY A 119 3.71 -18.05 -9.34
CA GLY A 119 4.45 -19.07 -10.07
C GLY A 119 5.36 -18.49 -11.17
N ASN A 120 5.59 -19.26 -12.24
CA ASN A 120 6.50 -18.88 -13.31
C ASN A 120 6.09 -17.61 -14.06
N SER A 121 4.79 -17.39 -14.25
CA SER A 121 4.25 -16.16 -14.85
C SER A 121 4.70 -14.94 -14.06
N TRP A 122 4.56 -14.98 -12.75
CA TRP A 122 4.99 -13.89 -11.88
C TRP A 122 6.49 -13.61 -12.00
N PHE A 123 7.34 -14.65 -11.97
CA PHE A 123 8.81 -14.47 -12.11
C PHE A 123 9.17 -13.80 -13.44
N THR A 124 8.53 -14.22 -14.53
CA THR A 124 8.72 -13.66 -15.86
C THR A 124 8.30 -12.19 -15.90
N ASN A 125 7.10 -11.89 -15.43
CA ASN A 125 6.57 -10.52 -15.37
C ASN A 125 7.43 -9.63 -14.46
N ARG A 126 7.81 -10.11 -13.27
CA ARG A 126 8.67 -9.37 -12.33
C ARG A 126 10.00 -8.99 -12.97
N ARG A 127 10.63 -9.92 -13.69
CA ARG A 127 11.90 -9.68 -14.38
C ARG A 127 11.75 -8.61 -15.47
N ALA A 128 10.73 -8.73 -16.31
CA ALA A 128 10.45 -7.77 -17.38
C ALA A 128 10.22 -6.35 -16.84
N LEU A 129 9.43 -6.25 -15.76
CA LEU A 129 9.05 -4.96 -15.17
C LEU A 129 10.16 -4.32 -14.32
N THR A 130 11.12 -5.11 -13.81
CA THR A 130 12.22 -4.57 -12.97
C THR A 130 13.06 -3.54 -13.73
N GLY A 131 13.20 -3.68 -15.05
CA GLY A 131 13.90 -2.71 -15.88
C GLY A 131 13.34 -1.30 -15.84
N ALA A 132 12.02 -1.15 -15.67
CA ALA A 132 11.33 0.15 -15.53
C ALA A 132 11.73 0.92 -14.25
N PHE A 133 12.28 0.22 -13.26
CA PHE A 133 12.70 0.80 -11.98
C PHE A 133 14.23 0.92 -11.85
N HIS A 134 14.93 0.91 -13.00
CA HIS A 134 16.36 1.14 -13.02
C HIS A 134 16.69 2.58 -12.60
N PHE A 135 17.78 2.78 -11.86
CA PHE A 135 18.12 4.09 -11.26
C PHE A 135 18.13 5.25 -12.27
N LYS A 136 18.64 5.05 -13.51
CA LYS A 136 18.65 6.10 -14.56
C LYS A 136 17.24 6.56 -14.96
N ILE A 137 16.26 5.65 -14.95
CA ILE A 137 14.86 5.98 -15.23
C ILE A 137 14.28 6.75 -14.04
N LEU A 138 14.53 6.27 -12.83
CA LEU A 138 14.03 6.93 -11.60
C LEU A 138 14.60 8.34 -11.44
N ASP A 139 15.88 8.56 -11.78
CA ASP A 139 16.50 9.88 -11.75
C ASP A 139 15.79 10.86 -12.71
N SER A 140 15.35 10.36 -13.87
CA SER A 140 14.63 11.18 -14.86
C SER A 140 13.21 11.58 -14.40
N TYR A 141 12.67 10.96 -13.34
CA TYR A 141 11.35 11.29 -12.78
C TYR A 141 11.41 12.42 -11.73
N VAL A 142 12.58 12.72 -11.17
CA VAL A 142 12.73 13.75 -10.13
C VAL A 142 12.18 15.12 -10.58
N PRO A 143 12.40 15.61 -11.81
CA PRO A 143 11.76 16.86 -12.26
C PRO A 143 10.23 16.80 -12.28
N VAL A 144 9.63 15.63 -12.58
CA VAL A 144 8.16 15.46 -12.52
C VAL A 144 7.68 15.52 -11.08
N PHE A 145 8.36 14.83 -10.15
CA PHE A 145 8.04 14.91 -8.72
C PHE A 145 8.08 16.36 -8.24
N GLU A 146 9.09 17.13 -8.67
CA GLU A 146 9.26 18.53 -8.31
C GLU A 146 8.13 19.39 -8.87
N GLU A 147 7.82 19.30 -10.18
CA GLU A 147 6.74 20.05 -10.84
C GLU A 147 5.39 19.80 -10.17
N GLN A 148 5.06 18.51 -9.94
CA GLN A 148 3.79 18.13 -9.30
C GLN A 148 3.73 18.57 -7.82
N ALA A 149 4.87 18.55 -7.11
CA ALA A 149 4.94 19.04 -5.73
C ALA A 149 4.79 20.56 -5.65
N ASP A 150 5.22 21.32 -6.67
CA ASP A 150 4.96 22.76 -6.77
C ASP A 150 3.46 23.06 -6.93
N VAL A 151 2.73 22.22 -7.68
CA VAL A 151 1.26 22.30 -7.77
C VAL A 151 0.64 22.04 -6.40
N LEU A 152 1.08 20.97 -5.70
CA LEU A 152 0.59 20.66 -4.34
C LEU A 152 0.81 21.84 -3.38
N VAL A 153 2.01 22.43 -3.38
CA VAL A 153 2.32 23.58 -2.52
C VAL A 153 1.42 24.78 -2.84
N ARG A 154 1.18 25.09 -4.12
CA ARG A 154 0.23 26.15 -4.50
C ARG A 154 -1.17 25.90 -3.97
N LYS A 155 -1.68 24.67 -4.15
CA LYS A 155 -2.99 24.26 -3.65
C LYS A 155 -3.09 24.36 -2.12
N ILE A 156 -2.06 23.99 -1.41
CA ILE A 156 -1.98 24.17 0.05
C ILE A 156 -2.06 25.66 0.43
N LEU A 157 -1.31 26.51 -0.26
CA LEU A 157 -1.25 27.95 0.05
C LEU A 157 -2.54 28.71 -0.31
N GLU A 158 -3.35 28.21 -1.26
CA GLU A 158 -4.68 28.75 -1.55
C GLU A 158 -5.57 28.80 -0.30
N HIS A 159 -5.35 27.93 0.68
CA HIS A 159 -6.08 27.90 1.96
C HIS A 159 -5.63 28.98 2.96
N LYS A 160 -4.59 29.78 2.68
CA LYS A 160 -4.14 30.95 3.48
C LYS A 160 -3.97 30.65 4.97
N GLY A 161 -3.42 29.49 5.31
CA GLY A 161 -3.21 29.05 6.69
C GLY A 161 -4.45 28.51 7.41
N ALA A 162 -5.60 28.40 6.74
CA ALA A 162 -6.74 27.67 7.27
C ALA A 162 -6.47 26.16 7.35
N THR A 163 -7.30 25.46 8.12
CA THR A 163 -7.22 24.00 8.23
C THR A 163 -7.63 23.32 6.92
N VAL A 164 -6.81 22.42 6.43
CA VAL A 164 -7.04 21.66 5.20
C VAL A 164 -6.91 20.16 5.44
N ASN A 165 -7.76 19.37 4.77
CA ASN A 165 -7.58 17.92 4.72
C ASN A 165 -6.45 17.59 3.73
N ILE A 166 -5.23 17.52 4.24
CA ILE A 166 -4.04 17.27 3.40
C ILE A 166 -4.08 15.91 2.71
N PHE A 167 -4.72 14.90 3.31
CA PHE A 167 -4.84 13.59 2.69
C PHE A 167 -5.55 13.65 1.33
N ALA A 168 -6.58 14.48 1.20
CA ALA A 168 -7.29 14.65 -0.05
C ALA A 168 -6.39 15.27 -1.15
N LEU A 169 -5.62 16.31 -0.81
CA LEU A 169 -4.71 16.97 -1.77
C LEU A 169 -3.55 16.04 -2.18
N VAL A 170 -2.95 15.36 -1.22
CA VAL A 170 -1.82 14.45 -1.49
C VAL A 170 -2.25 13.28 -2.37
N LYS A 171 -3.47 12.77 -2.26
CA LYS A 171 -3.99 11.72 -3.17
C LYS A 171 -4.02 12.18 -4.63
N LEU A 172 -4.40 13.42 -4.88
CA LEU A 172 -4.40 13.98 -6.24
C LEU A 172 -2.98 14.19 -6.76
N TYR A 173 -2.07 14.66 -5.89
CA TYR A 173 -0.64 14.79 -6.18
C TYR A 173 -0.03 13.46 -6.60
N THR A 174 -0.18 12.41 -5.78
CA THR A 174 0.42 11.10 -6.06
C THR A 174 -0.20 10.42 -7.29
N LEU A 175 -1.47 10.72 -7.62
CA LEU A 175 -2.08 10.27 -8.86
C LEU A 175 -1.44 10.95 -10.08
N ASP A 176 -1.27 12.27 -10.05
CA ASP A 176 -0.59 12.99 -11.15
C ASP A 176 0.84 12.49 -11.33
N VAL A 177 1.56 12.26 -10.23
CA VAL A 177 2.92 11.72 -10.26
C VAL A 177 2.96 10.35 -10.94
N ILE A 178 2.14 9.37 -10.54
CA ILE A 178 2.19 8.01 -11.11
C ILE A 178 1.74 8.00 -12.57
N LEU A 179 0.76 8.83 -12.95
CA LEU A 179 0.31 8.93 -14.33
C LEU A 179 1.38 9.54 -15.24
N GLU A 180 2.01 10.62 -14.84
CA GLU A 180 3.02 11.28 -15.68
C GLU A 180 4.32 10.48 -15.75
N THR A 181 4.79 9.87 -14.65
CA THR A 181 6.03 9.10 -14.62
C THR A 181 5.88 7.71 -15.20
N SER A 182 4.95 6.92 -14.66
CA SER A 182 4.85 5.50 -15.00
C SER A 182 3.93 5.23 -16.19
N MET A 183 2.92 6.08 -16.44
CA MET A 183 2.02 5.92 -17.59
C MET A 183 2.35 6.85 -18.76
N GLY A 184 3.20 7.88 -18.54
CA GLY A 184 3.57 8.87 -19.55
C GLY A 184 2.43 9.78 -19.97
N VAL A 185 1.39 9.96 -19.14
CA VAL A 185 0.16 10.71 -19.42
C VAL A 185 -0.04 11.81 -18.37
N ARG A 186 -0.26 13.05 -18.80
CA ARG A 186 -0.63 14.18 -17.93
C ARG A 186 -2.13 14.23 -17.73
N CYS A 187 -2.61 14.05 -16.50
CA CYS A 187 -4.04 14.05 -16.16
C CYS A 187 -4.51 15.33 -15.48
N ARG A 188 -3.63 16.05 -14.77
CA ARG A 188 -3.93 17.27 -13.98
C ARG A 188 -4.99 17.03 -12.89
N ALA A 189 -4.97 15.86 -12.23
CA ALA A 189 -5.91 15.49 -11.19
C ALA A 189 -5.95 16.51 -10.02
N GLN A 190 -4.84 17.19 -9.73
CA GLN A 190 -4.77 18.25 -8.73
C GLN A 190 -5.59 19.50 -9.09
N GLN A 191 -5.98 19.68 -10.36
CA GLN A 191 -6.70 20.84 -10.84
C GLN A 191 -8.19 20.57 -11.07
N GLU A 192 -8.56 19.29 -11.20
CA GLU A 192 -9.92 18.83 -11.51
C GLU A 192 -10.34 17.75 -10.50
N ASP A 193 -11.65 17.62 -10.27
CA ASP A 193 -12.19 16.55 -9.43
C ASP A 193 -11.97 15.20 -10.11
N SER A 194 -11.44 14.22 -9.38
CA SER A 194 -11.13 12.90 -9.91
C SER A 194 -12.08 11.83 -9.40
N ASP A 195 -13.01 11.40 -10.24
CA ASP A 195 -13.88 10.25 -9.98
C ASP A 195 -13.08 8.96 -9.76
N TYR A 196 -11.93 8.83 -10.41
CA TYR A 196 -11.01 7.73 -10.22
C TYR A 196 -10.52 7.63 -8.78
N VAL A 197 -10.09 8.74 -8.15
CA VAL A 197 -9.63 8.75 -6.75
C VAL A 197 -10.74 8.32 -5.79
N ARG A 198 -11.99 8.78 -6.03
CA ARG A 198 -13.15 8.32 -5.25
C ARG A 198 -13.43 6.84 -5.44
N ALA A 199 -13.39 6.37 -6.68
CA ALA A 199 -13.59 4.96 -7.00
C ALA A 199 -12.55 4.05 -6.34
N VAL A 200 -11.26 4.40 -6.42
CA VAL A 200 -10.18 3.65 -5.74
C VAL A 200 -10.37 3.64 -4.23
N SER A 201 -10.79 4.76 -3.63
CA SER A 201 -11.06 4.80 -2.18
C SER A 201 -12.20 3.87 -1.78
N ASN A 202 -13.29 3.84 -2.56
CA ASN A 202 -14.41 2.94 -2.34
C ASN A 202 -14.00 1.47 -2.51
N LEU A 203 -13.25 1.17 -3.58
CA LEU A 203 -12.77 -0.17 -3.87
C LEU A 203 -11.83 -0.68 -2.78
N SER A 204 -10.89 0.15 -2.32
CA SER A 204 -9.97 -0.18 -1.23
C SER A 204 -10.72 -0.51 0.07
N HIS A 205 -11.69 0.32 0.45
CA HIS A 205 -12.53 0.10 1.63
C HIS A 205 -13.39 -1.17 1.52
N ILE A 206 -14.15 -1.30 0.43
CA ILE A 206 -15.11 -2.39 0.26
C ILE A 206 -14.39 -3.73 0.11
N THR A 207 -13.29 -3.77 -0.65
CA THR A 207 -12.51 -4.99 -0.85
C THR A 207 -11.89 -5.47 0.45
N PHE A 208 -11.31 -4.56 1.24
CA PHE A 208 -10.77 -4.93 2.56
C PHE A 208 -11.89 -5.41 3.50
N TRP A 209 -13.05 -4.73 3.54
CA TRP A 209 -14.21 -5.18 4.29
C TRP A 209 -14.65 -6.60 3.87
N ARG A 210 -14.65 -6.90 2.58
CA ARG A 210 -14.96 -8.26 2.06
C ARG A 210 -13.98 -9.32 2.54
N MET A 211 -12.72 -8.97 2.81
CA MET A 211 -11.71 -9.94 3.24
C MET A 211 -11.97 -10.53 4.62
N TYR A 212 -12.59 -9.79 5.55
CA TYR A 212 -12.84 -10.26 6.91
C TYR A 212 -14.32 -10.43 7.27
N ASN A 213 -15.25 -9.85 6.50
CA ASN A 213 -16.67 -9.88 6.80
C ASN A 213 -17.36 -11.05 6.07
N ALA A 214 -18.07 -11.88 6.83
CA ALA A 214 -18.72 -13.09 6.28
C ALA A 214 -19.71 -12.80 5.14
N MET A 215 -20.41 -11.67 5.16
CA MET A 215 -21.31 -11.26 4.07
C MET A 215 -20.55 -10.92 2.78
N GLY A 216 -19.26 -10.63 2.88
CA GLY A 216 -18.38 -10.34 1.76
C GLY A 216 -17.70 -11.57 1.14
N PHE A 217 -17.70 -12.73 1.80
CA PHE A 217 -16.93 -13.91 1.37
C PHE A 217 -17.48 -14.55 0.07
N SER A 218 -18.77 -14.46 -0.15
CA SER A 218 -19.45 -14.97 -1.34
C SER A 218 -20.02 -13.82 -2.15
N ASP A 219 -19.90 -13.89 -3.46
CA ASP A 219 -20.52 -12.88 -4.35
C ASP A 219 -22.03 -12.87 -4.23
N PHE A 220 -22.65 -14.02 -3.93
CA PHE A 220 -24.09 -14.10 -3.70
C PHE A 220 -24.52 -13.27 -2.50
N THR A 221 -23.88 -13.45 -1.33
CA THR A 221 -24.20 -12.69 -0.12
C THR A 221 -23.77 -11.23 -0.23
N PHE A 222 -22.68 -10.95 -0.94
CA PHE A 222 -22.21 -9.59 -1.19
C PHE A 222 -23.21 -8.75 -1.98
N ARG A 223 -23.89 -9.35 -2.96
CA ARG A 223 -24.97 -8.68 -3.76
C ARG A 223 -26.12 -8.15 -2.89
N LEU A 224 -26.34 -8.74 -1.73
CA LEU A 224 -27.39 -8.33 -0.79
C LEU A 224 -26.97 -7.19 0.14
N THR A 225 -25.70 -6.76 0.07
CA THR A 225 -25.15 -5.70 0.95
C THR A 225 -25.32 -4.32 0.34
N LYS A 226 -25.34 -3.29 1.20
CA LYS A 226 -25.33 -1.88 0.78
C LYS A 226 -24.10 -1.49 -0.03
N HIS A 227 -23.02 -2.26 0.04
CA HIS A 227 -21.75 -1.98 -0.62
C HIS A 227 -21.74 -2.37 -2.11
N TYR A 228 -22.61 -3.27 -2.53
CA TYR A 228 -22.56 -3.85 -3.88
C TYR A 228 -22.69 -2.80 -5.00
N LYS A 229 -23.68 -1.90 -4.89
CA LYS A 229 -23.91 -0.85 -5.92
C LYS A 229 -22.69 0.07 -6.06
N THR A 230 -22.15 0.55 -4.94
CA THR A 230 -20.97 1.42 -4.92
C THR A 230 -19.74 0.68 -5.47
N TYR A 231 -19.58 -0.60 -5.15
CA TYR A 231 -18.50 -1.43 -5.67
C TYR A 231 -18.56 -1.54 -7.20
N ARG A 232 -19.72 -1.91 -7.76
CA ARG A 232 -19.89 -2.05 -9.22
C ARG A 232 -19.65 -0.76 -9.98
N GLU A 233 -20.15 0.35 -9.47
CA GLU A 233 -19.92 1.68 -10.06
C GLU A 233 -18.45 2.06 -10.01
N SER A 234 -17.77 1.81 -8.90
CA SER A 234 -16.35 2.10 -8.75
C SER A 234 -15.48 1.23 -9.66
N ILE A 235 -15.84 -0.05 -9.89
CA ILE A 235 -15.19 -0.90 -10.90
C ILE A 235 -15.34 -0.31 -12.30
N ARG A 236 -16.54 0.15 -12.67
CA ARG A 236 -16.80 0.76 -13.99
C ARG A 236 -15.92 1.99 -14.21
N ILE A 237 -15.93 2.93 -13.26
CA ILE A 237 -15.14 4.16 -13.33
C ILE A 237 -13.64 3.84 -13.43
N ASN A 238 -13.14 2.93 -12.61
CA ASN A 238 -11.74 2.51 -12.63
C ASN A 238 -11.36 1.92 -13.99
N ARG A 239 -12.19 1.02 -14.54
CA ARG A 239 -11.92 0.38 -15.84
C ARG A 239 -11.92 1.37 -17.00
N GLU A 240 -12.89 2.26 -17.03
CA GLU A 240 -12.98 3.32 -18.05
C GLU A 240 -11.75 4.23 -18.01
N PHE A 241 -11.37 4.70 -16.83
CA PHE A 241 -10.22 5.57 -16.67
C PHE A 241 -8.92 4.87 -17.07
N THR A 242 -8.63 3.67 -16.54
CA THR A 242 -7.42 2.92 -16.89
C THR A 242 -7.34 2.63 -18.38
N THR A 243 -8.45 2.26 -19.00
CA THR A 243 -8.50 1.98 -20.45
C THR A 243 -8.24 3.27 -21.25
N SER A 244 -8.76 4.43 -20.82
CA SER A 244 -8.50 5.71 -21.50
C SER A 244 -7.01 6.09 -21.45
N VAL A 245 -6.34 5.89 -20.31
CA VAL A 245 -4.88 6.13 -20.16
C VAL A 245 -4.09 5.26 -21.14
N ILE A 246 -4.40 3.95 -21.23
CA ILE A 246 -3.71 3.04 -22.14
C ILE A 246 -3.94 3.45 -23.61
N LYS A 247 -5.18 3.78 -23.98
CA LYS A 247 -5.53 4.20 -25.35
C LYS A 247 -4.82 5.50 -25.73
N GLN A 248 -4.81 6.49 -24.84
CA GLN A 248 -4.14 7.76 -25.06
C GLN A 248 -2.64 7.53 -25.32
N ARG A 249 -1.96 6.78 -24.42
CA ARG A 249 -0.52 6.55 -24.57
C ARG A 249 -0.17 5.77 -25.83
N ARG A 250 -0.98 4.78 -26.20
CA ARG A 250 -0.81 4.00 -27.43
C ARG A 250 -0.92 4.90 -28.68
N ALA A 251 -1.89 5.82 -28.70
CA ALA A 251 -2.07 6.78 -29.79
C ALA A 251 -0.87 7.73 -29.92
N GLU A 252 -0.33 8.24 -28.79
CA GLU A 252 0.86 9.09 -28.77
C GLU A 252 2.10 8.36 -29.32
N LEU A 253 2.32 7.10 -28.93
CA LEU A 253 3.43 6.29 -29.43
C LEU A 253 3.32 6.03 -30.95
N LEU A 254 2.13 5.72 -31.47
CA LEU A 254 1.89 5.52 -32.90
C LEU A 254 2.13 6.80 -33.70
N ALA A 255 1.67 7.96 -33.20
CA ALA A 255 1.89 9.23 -33.84
C ALA A 255 3.39 9.58 -33.94
N THR A 256 4.17 9.28 -32.90
CA THR A 256 5.63 9.51 -32.87
C THR A 256 6.37 8.60 -33.87
N THR A 257 5.89 7.37 -34.06
CA THR A 257 6.51 6.40 -35.00
C THR A 257 6.19 6.73 -36.45
N SER A 258 5.07 7.38 -36.74
CA SER A 258 4.63 7.75 -38.11
C SER A 258 5.27 9.03 -38.62
N SER A 259 5.86 9.85 -37.76
CA SER A 259 6.57 11.10 -38.14
C SER A 259 8.06 10.89 -38.45
N SER A 260 8.34 9.99 -39.38
CA SER A 260 9.69 9.50 -39.72
C SER A 260 10.57 10.46 -40.55
N GLU A 261 10.52 11.79 -40.35
CA GLU A 261 11.41 12.76 -41.01
C GLU A 261 12.33 13.58 -40.10
N VAL A 262 12.29 13.32 -38.79
CA VAL A 262 13.28 13.92 -37.90
C VAL A 262 13.87 12.81 -37.04
N ASP A 263 15.17 12.72 -37.02
CA ASP A 263 16.03 11.87 -36.19
C ASP A 263 15.84 12.20 -34.68
N VAL A 264 14.59 12.25 -34.24
CA VAL A 264 14.22 12.31 -32.82
C VAL A 264 14.34 10.89 -32.30
N LYS A 265 15.61 10.47 -32.06
CA LYS A 265 15.83 9.42 -31.06
C LYS A 265 14.95 9.82 -29.86
N PRO A 266 14.03 8.92 -29.39
CA PRO A 266 13.28 9.19 -28.18
C PRO A 266 14.30 9.69 -27.15
N GLU A 267 14.03 10.87 -26.52
CA GLU A 267 14.96 11.46 -25.57
C GLU A 267 15.47 10.33 -24.68
N LYS A 268 16.76 10.02 -24.80
CA LYS A 268 17.40 8.92 -24.08
C LYS A 268 17.24 9.19 -22.58
N GLY A 269 16.14 8.74 -21.99
CA GLY A 269 15.95 8.90 -20.55
C GLY A 269 14.54 8.77 -19.97
N ARG A 270 13.46 8.93 -20.72
CA ARG A 270 12.10 8.91 -20.18
C ARG A 270 11.22 7.81 -20.77
N LEU A 271 11.62 6.54 -20.60
CA LEU A 271 10.71 5.43 -20.87
C LEU A 271 9.78 5.24 -19.66
N SER A 272 8.47 5.45 -19.87
CA SER A 272 7.48 5.10 -18.87
C SER A 272 7.32 3.58 -18.74
N LEU A 273 6.76 3.12 -17.62
CA LEU A 273 6.42 1.70 -17.45
C LEU A 273 5.45 1.23 -18.55
N LEU A 274 4.49 2.07 -18.94
CA LEU A 274 3.52 1.75 -19.97
C LEU A 274 4.19 1.63 -21.35
N ASP A 275 5.20 2.45 -21.65
CA ASP A 275 5.99 2.32 -22.88
C ASP A 275 6.68 0.94 -22.94
N ILE A 276 7.25 0.51 -21.82
CA ILE A 276 7.89 -0.80 -21.71
C ILE A 276 6.89 -1.93 -21.94
N LEU A 277 5.69 -1.84 -21.37
CA LEU A 277 4.63 -2.85 -21.54
C LEU A 277 4.11 -2.92 -23.00
N LEU A 278 4.07 -1.78 -23.69
CA LEU A 278 3.58 -1.71 -25.07
C LEU A 278 4.63 -2.10 -26.12
N ARG A 279 5.91 -2.26 -25.71
CA ARG A 279 7.05 -2.52 -26.62
C ARG A 279 7.65 -3.90 -26.37
N SER A 280 7.37 -4.85 -27.26
CA SER A 280 7.91 -6.21 -27.19
C SER A 280 9.43 -6.31 -27.38
N ASP A 281 10.05 -5.34 -28.07
CA ASP A 281 11.51 -5.24 -28.25
C ASP A 281 12.26 -4.99 -26.93
N ILE A 282 11.61 -4.38 -25.94
CA ILE A 282 12.20 -4.12 -24.62
C ILE A 282 12.01 -5.30 -23.68
N THR A 283 10.82 -5.90 -23.68
CA THR A 283 10.44 -6.95 -22.73
C THR A 283 10.80 -8.37 -23.20
N GLY A 284 11.15 -8.54 -24.48
CA GLY A 284 11.37 -9.84 -25.12
C GLY A 284 10.07 -10.65 -25.34
N ARG A 285 8.90 -10.06 -25.03
CA ARG A 285 7.56 -10.64 -25.30
C ARG A 285 6.51 -9.57 -25.54
N GLN A 286 5.46 -9.94 -26.24
CA GLN A 286 4.27 -9.09 -26.39
C GLN A 286 3.28 -9.39 -25.26
N PHE A 287 2.85 -8.35 -24.54
CA PHE A 287 1.77 -8.43 -23.60
C PHE A 287 0.42 -8.31 -24.32
N SER A 288 -0.56 -9.12 -23.92
CA SER A 288 -1.93 -8.94 -24.37
C SER A 288 -2.56 -7.66 -23.77
N ASP A 289 -3.63 -7.15 -24.36
CA ASP A 289 -4.31 -5.96 -23.88
C ASP A 289 -4.82 -6.13 -22.43
N GLU A 290 -5.26 -7.32 -22.03
CA GLU A 290 -5.70 -7.62 -20.66
C GLU A 290 -4.50 -7.69 -19.69
N GLU A 291 -3.36 -8.20 -20.12
CA GLU A 291 -2.12 -8.16 -19.31
C GLU A 291 -1.66 -6.72 -19.12
N VAL A 292 -1.65 -5.91 -20.19
CA VAL A 292 -1.30 -4.47 -20.09
C VAL A 292 -2.25 -3.77 -19.13
N TYR A 293 -3.57 -3.97 -19.29
CA TYR A 293 -4.59 -3.42 -18.39
C TYR A 293 -4.31 -3.79 -16.92
N SER A 294 -4.07 -5.09 -16.67
CA SER A 294 -3.82 -5.59 -15.32
C SER A 294 -2.56 -4.97 -14.71
N GLN A 295 -1.44 -4.90 -15.46
CA GLN A 295 -0.21 -4.28 -14.95
C GLN A 295 -0.42 -2.78 -14.68
N VAL A 296 -0.98 -2.04 -15.62
CA VAL A 296 -1.25 -0.59 -15.48
C VAL A 296 -2.10 -0.32 -14.25
N ASN A 297 -3.21 -1.06 -14.09
CA ASN A 297 -4.12 -0.89 -12.97
C ASN A 297 -3.46 -1.21 -11.62
N ASN A 298 -2.61 -2.26 -11.57
CA ASN A 298 -1.82 -2.58 -10.38
C ASN A 298 -0.87 -1.44 -10.00
N PHE A 299 -0.11 -0.89 -10.96
CA PHE A 299 0.86 0.17 -10.68
C PHE A 299 0.18 1.50 -10.35
N MET A 300 -0.91 1.85 -11.04
CA MET A 300 -1.70 3.05 -10.72
C MET A 300 -2.24 3.00 -9.28
N PHE A 301 -2.83 1.86 -8.86
CA PHE A 301 -3.29 1.70 -7.49
C PHE A 301 -2.14 1.73 -6.49
N ALA A 302 -1.12 0.88 -6.69
CA ALA A 302 -0.03 0.72 -5.73
C ALA A 302 0.79 2.00 -5.57
N GLY A 303 1.07 2.72 -6.67
CA GLY A 303 1.91 3.92 -6.64
C GLY A 303 1.24 5.10 -5.97
N HIS A 304 -0.07 5.31 -6.17
CA HIS A 304 -0.72 6.49 -5.64
C HIS A 304 -1.26 6.33 -4.21
N ASP A 305 -1.90 5.19 -3.87
CA ASP A 305 -2.59 5.06 -2.57
C ASP A 305 -1.58 4.87 -1.41
N THR A 306 -0.43 4.19 -1.64
CA THR A 306 0.59 3.98 -0.61
C THR A 306 1.41 5.23 -0.32
N THR A 307 1.88 5.94 -1.36
CA THR A 307 2.67 7.16 -1.19
C THR A 307 1.85 8.31 -0.63
N SER A 308 0.55 8.39 -0.99
CA SER A 308 -0.36 9.36 -0.38
C SER A 308 -0.55 9.13 1.12
N SER A 309 -0.68 7.89 1.55
CA SER A 309 -0.71 7.53 2.97
C SER A 309 0.59 7.94 3.66
N ALA A 310 1.75 7.55 3.10
CA ALA A 310 3.05 7.85 3.67
C ALA A 310 3.29 9.37 3.84
N ILE A 311 3.12 10.19 2.79
CA ILE A 311 3.28 11.64 2.86
C ILE A 311 2.38 12.23 3.94
N THR A 312 1.13 11.79 4.00
CA THR A 312 0.14 12.30 4.95
C THR A 312 0.57 12.06 6.39
N PHE A 313 1.02 10.85 6.73
CA PHE A 313 1.47 10.53 8.08
C PHE A 313 2.82 11.18 8.42
N ILE A 314 3.72 11.36 7.46
CA ILE A 314 4.98 12.09 7.68
C ILE A 314 4.70 13.56 7.99
N LEU A 315 3.78 14.22 7.25
CA LEU A 315 3.39 15.60 7.53
C LEU A 315 2.69 15.74 8.89
N TYR A 316 1.89 14.76 9.29
CA TYR A 316 1.33 14.70 10.65
C TYR A 316 2.43 14.59 11.70
N ALA A 317 3.39 13.68 11.52
CA ALA A 317 4.53 13.53 12.45
C ALA A 317 5.34 14.81 12.55
N CYS A 318 5.63 15.50 11.44
CA CYS A 318 6.29 16.80 11.43
C CYS A 318 5.48 17.90 12.15
N ALA A 319 4.15 17.87 12.03
CA ALA A 319 3.28 18.84 12.73
C ALA A 319 3.24 18.57 14.24
N LYS A 320 3.28 17.31 14.64
CA LYS A 320 3.26 16.88 16.04
C LYS A 320 4.60 17.08 16.75
N HIS A 321 5.71 17.05 16.00
CA HIS A 321 7.09 17.20 16.47
C HIS A 321 7.77 18.41 15.82
N PRO A 322 7.48 19.66 16.30
CA PRO A 322 8.00 20.89 15.70
C PRO A 322 9.55 20.95 15.66
N GLU A 323 10.23 20.37 16.64
CA GLU A 323 11.69 20.26 16.72
C GLU A 323 12.25 19.38 15.59
N VAL A 324 11.61 18.25 15.31
CA VAL A 324 11.95 17.38 14.17
C VAL A 324 11.73 18.12 12.85
N GLN A 325 10.57 18.77 12.72
CA GLN A 325 10.26 19.55 11.52
C GLN A 325 11.29 20.67 11.28
N GLN A 326 11.73 21.37 12.33
CA GLN A 326 12.72 22.43 12.21
C GLN A 326 14.07 21.86 11.76
N ARG A 327 14.53 20.76 12.33
CA ARG A 327 15.79 20.12 11.94
C ARG A 327 15.76 19.63 10.48
N VAL A 328 14.61 19.08 10.00
CA VAL A 328 14.41 18.72 8.58
C VAL A 328 14.50 19.98 7.70
N TYR A 329 13.86 21.07 8.12
CA TYR A 329 13.90 22.33 7.38
C TYR A 329 15.33 22.88 7.25
N ASP A 330 16.11 22.85 8.34
CA ASP A 330 17.50 23.31 8.37
C ASP A 330 18.39 22.46 7.46
N GLU A 331 18.24 21.12 7.46
CA GLU A 331 18.92 20.21 6.53
C GLU A 331 18.56 20.54 5.07
N ILE A 332 17.28 20.73 4.76
CA ILE A 332 16.83 21.08 3.41
C ILE A 332 17.46 22.40 2.95
N CYS A 333 17.52 23.40 3.81
CA CYS A 333 18.10 24.69 3.47
C CYS A 333 19.62 24.63 3.27
N ALA A 334 20.30 23.77 4.00
CA ALA A 334 21.75 23.56 3.88
C ALA A 334 22.12 22.80 2.59
N GLU A 335 21.40 21.72 2.28
CA GLU A 335 21.74 20.81 1.17
C GLU A 335 21.20 21.27 -0.19
N ILE A 336 20.10 22.03 -0.21
CA ILE A 336 19.43 22.46 -1.43
C ILE A 336 19.23 23.98 -1.37
N PRO A 337 20.09 24.80 -2.00
CA PRO A 337 19.90 26.25 -2.11
C PRO A 337 18.56 26.63 -2.74
N SER A 338 18.01 27.79 -2.37
CA SER A 338 16.63 28.20 -2.73
C SER A 338 16.38 28.35 -4.23
N GLU A 339 17.42 28.70 -4.98
CA GLU A 339 17.38 28.96 -6.43
C GLU A 339 17.61 27.71 -7.29
N GLU A 340 17.92 26.56 -6.66
CA GLU A 340 18.35 25.39 -7.40
C GLU A 340 17.27 24.30 -7.43
N SER A 341 17.17 23.62 -8.58
CA SER A 341 16.29 22.47 -8.78
C SER A 341 16.73 21.26 -7.93
N ILE A 342 15.76 20.45 -7.56
CA ILE A 342 15.99 19.19 -6.86
C ILE A 342 16.59 18.18 -7.86
N ASN A 343 17.65 17.51 -7.46
CA ASN A 343 18.25 16.41 -8.23
C ASN A 343 18.53 15.21 -7.31
N GLN A 344 18.79 14.06 -7.91
CA GLN A 344 18.97 12.80 -7.19
C GLN A 344 20.10 12.86 -6.16
N GLN A 345 21.23 13.52 -6.47
CA GLN A 345 22.38 13.64 -5.56
C GLN A 345 21.97 14.38 -4.28
N ARG A 346 21.26 15.50 -4.41
CA ARG A 346 20.78 16.31 -3.28
C ARG A 346 19.76 15.56 -2.44
N ILE A 347 18.82 14.83 -3.09
CA ILE A 347 17.88 13.96 -2.38
C ILE A 347 18.61 12.91 -1.55
N ASN A 348 19.71 12.36 -2.05
CA ASN A 348 20.49 11.33 -1.36
C ASN A 348 21.26 11.91 -0.15
N ASN A 349 21.57 13.22 -0.14
CA ASN A 349 22.25 13.88 0.96
C ASN A 349 21.35 14.18 2.16
N LEU A 350 20.02 14.19 1.97
CA LEU A 350 19.04 14.45 3.02
C LEU A 350 18.94 13.25 3.99
N LYS A 351 19.90 13.12 4.89
CA LYS A 351 20.02 11.96 5.78
C LYS A 351 19.03 12.00 6.94
N TYR A 352 18.82 13.18 7.54
CA TYR A 352 17.86 13.31 8.61
C TYR A 352 16.42 13.19 8.12
N LEU A 353 16.11 13.79 6.97
CA LEU A 353 14.80 13.57 6.33
C LEU A 353 14.56 12.08 6.04
N GLU A 354 15.59 11.32 5.64
CA GLU A 354 15.47 9.88 5.45
C GLU A 354 15.15 9.15 6.76
N GLN A 355 15.77 9.54 7.87
CA GLN A 355 15.46 8.99 9.20
C GLN A 355 14.02 9.30 9.60
N VAL A 356 13.55 10.53 9.38
CA VAL A 356 12.15 10.94 9.62
C VAL A 356 11.16 10.11 8.78
N ILE A 357 11.46 9.89 7.51
CA ILE A 357 10.65 9.02 6.64
C ILE A 357 10.62 7.59 7.19
N LYS A 358 11.78 7.03 7.54
CA LYS A 358 11.88 5.67 8.08
C LYS A 358 11.10 5.52 9.39
N GLU A 359 11.22 6.48 10.32
CA GLU A 359 10.48 6.43 11.59
C GLU A 359 8.97 6.57 11.37
N SER A 360 8.55 7.43 10.46
CA SER A 360 7.13 7.53 10.11
C SER A 360 6.60 6.24 9.47
N LEU A 361 7.36 5.61 8.57
CA LEU A 361 6.99 4.31 7.99
C LEU A 361 7.02 3.16 9.01
N ARG A 362 7.79 3.27 10.09
CA ARG A 362 7.73 2.35 11.22
C ARG A 362 6.40 2.49 11.97
N MET A 363 6.06 3.72 12.37
CA MET A 363 4.85 3.98 13.14
C MET A 363 3.57 3.84 12.31
N PHE A 364 3.61 4.25 11.05
CA PHE A 364 2.46 4.31 10.15
C PHE A 364 2.77 3.61 8.81
N PRO A 365 3.07 2.29 8.81
CA PRO A 365 3.37 1.60 7.57
C PRO A 365 2.14 1.59 6.66
N PRO A 366 2.23 2.08 5.41
CA PRO A 366 1.09 2.09 4.49
C PRO A 366 0.46 0.70 4.28
N VAL A 367 1.28 -0.36 4.32
CA VAL A 367 0.80 -1.74 4.24
C VAL A 367 1.12 -2.44 5.57
N PRO A 368 0.23 -2.34 6.58
CA PRO A 368 0.50 -2.86 7.92
C PRO A 368 0.50 -4.39 8.00
N TYR A 369 -0.20 -5.05 7.05
CA TYR A 369 -0.29 -6.51 6.94
C TYR A 369 -0.22 -6.95 5.49
N PHE A 370 0.44 -8.07 5.23
CA PHE A 370 0.43 -8.73 3.93
C PHE A 370 0.48 -10.25 4.13
N SER A 371 0.08 -11.05 3.14
CA SER A 371 -0.13 -12.48 3.38
C SER A 371 0.40 -13.38 2.26
N ARG A 372 0.54 -14.67 2.62
CA ARG A 372 0.95 -15.76 1.72
C ARG A 372 0.04 -16.97 1.90
N HIS A 373 -0.08 -17.73 0.82
CA HIS A 373 -0.73 -19.04 0.81
C HIS A 373 0.25 -20.15 1.11
N ILE A 374 -0.19 -21.17 1.82
CA ILE A 374 0.59 -22.40 2.09
C ILE A 374 0.16 -23.47 1.10
N ASP A 375 1.04 -23.78 0.14
CA ASP A 375 0.75 -24.75 -0.91
C ASP A 375 1.01 -26.19 -0.46
N ASN A 376 1.86 -26.43 0.56
CA ASN A 376 2.20 -27.73 1.12
C ASN A 376 2.23 -27.69 2.66
N ASP A 377 2.01 -28.85 3.33
CA ASP A 377 2.19 -28.94 4.78
C ASP A 377 3.63 -28.55 5.16
N THR A 378 3.79 -27.66 6.12
CA THR A 378 5.09 -27.13 6.54
C THR A 378 5.08 -26.76 8.03
N THR A 379 6.24 -26.42 8.60
CA THR A 379 6.36 -25.95 9.98
C THR A 379 7.10 -24.62 10.01
N VAL A 380 6.51 -23.61 10.64
CA VAL A 380 7.09 -22.26 10.83
C VAL A 380 6.91 -21.86 12.28
N GLY A 381 7.96 -21.34 12.94
CA GLY A 381 7.89 -20.90 14.33
C GLY A 381 7.47 -22.03 15.31
N GLY A 382 7.81 -23.28 15.01
CA GLY A 382 7.36 -24.44 15.77
C GLY A 382 5.91 -24.87 15.53
N ILE A 383 5.16 -24.12 14.70
CA ILE A 383 3.75 -24.39 14.40
C ILE A 383 3.63 -25.13 13.08
N ARG A 384 2.92 -26.26 13.11
CA ARG A 384 2.57 -27.02 11.91
C ARG A 384 1.44 -26.32 11.16
N LEU A 385 1.75 -25.85 9.96
CA LEU A 385 0.83 -25.23 9.02
C LEU A 385 0.40 -26.25 7.96
N ARG A 386 -0.88 -26.36 7.71
CA ARG A 386 -1.41 -27.25 6.68
C ARG A 386 -1.54 -26.53 5.35
N LYS A 387 -1.45 -27.29 4.27
CA LYS A 387 -1.84 -26.85 2.94
C LYS A 387 -3.22 -26.13 2.98
N GLY A 388 -3.32 -24.99 2.32
CA GLY A 388 -4.52 -24.16 2.31
C GLY A 388 -4.58 -23.12 3.44
N SER A 389 -3.63 -23.14 4.41
CA SER A 389 -3.54 -22.10 5.44
C SER A 389 -3.11 -20.77 4.84
N THR A 390 -3.52 -19.67 5.49
CA THR A 390 -3.05 -18.32 5.20
C THR A 390 -2.10 -17.85 6.29
N ILE A 391 -0.87 -17.52 5.90
CA ILE A 391 0.07 -16.79 6.76
C ILE A 391 -0.13 -15.30 6.51
N VAL A 392 -0.22 -14.53 7.58
CA VAL A 392 -0.25 -13.05 7.54
C VAL A 392 0.98 -12.53 8.27
N PHE A 393 1.64 -11.54 7.69
CA PHE A 393 2.77 -10.84 8.31
C PHE A 393 2.26 -9.56 8.96
N GLY A 394 2.50 -9.43 10.25
CA GLY A 394 2.14 -8.26 11.04
C GLY A 394 3.28 -7.23 11.07
N ALA A 395 3.53 -6.54 9.96
CA ALA A 395 4.58 -5.53 9.91
C ALA A 395 4.34 -4.42 10.94
N TYR A 396 3.11 -3.90 11.04
CA TYR A 396 2.75 -2.90 12.05
C TYR A 396 3.07 -3.39 13.48
N MET A 397 2.69 -4.63 13.81
CA MET A 397 2.91 -5.21 15.13
C MET A 397 4.40 -5.35 15.46
N MET A 398 5.17 -5.80 14.50
CA MET A 398 6.62 -5.93 14.64
C MET A 398 7.29 -4.57 14.82
N HIS A 399 6.85 -3.56 14.06
CA HIS A 399 7.36 -2.20 14.15
C HIS A 399 7.02 -1.51 15.49
N HIS A 400 5.98 -1.98 16.22
CA HIS A 400 5.56 -1.49 17.53
C HIS A 400 5.94 -2.44 18.68
N ASN A 401 6.74 -3.47 18.43
CA ASN A 401 7.21 -4.36 19.48
C ASN A 401 8.37 -3.70 20.25
N PRO A 402 8.24 -3.48 21.59
CA PRO A 402 9.27 -2.84 22.39
C PRO A 402 10.59 -3.63 22.48
N GLU A 403 10.56 -4.94 22.21
CA GLU A 403 11.76 -5.77 22.11
C GLU A 403 12.68 -5.33 20.95
N TYR A 404 12.08 -4.91 19.82
CA TYR A 404 12.82 -4.50 18.62
C TYR A 404 12.99 -2.98 18.52
N PHE A 405 12.02 -2.23 19.03
CA PHE A 405 12.00 -0.78 19.07
C PHE A 405 11.63 -0.30 20.48
N PRO A 406 12.62 -0.11 21.39
CA PRO A 406 12.35 0.45 22.71
C PRO A 406 11.57 1.75 22.63
N ASP A 407 10.58 1.94 23.54
CA ASP A 407 9.63 3.06 23.51
C ASP A 407 8.97 3.21 22.13
N PRO A 408 8.22 2.21 21.64
CA PRO A 408 7.79 2.15 20.25
C PRO A 408 6.78 3.25 19.88
N GLU A 409 6.08 3.82 20.84
CA GLU A 409 5.14 4.92 20.62
C GLU A 409 5.80 6.31 20.55
N GLN A 410 7.09 6.42 20.87
CA GLN A 410 7.84 7.65 20.70
C GLN A 410 8.34 7.77 19.26
N PHE A 411 8.07 8.93 18.65
CA PHE A 411 8.61 9.30 17.35
C PHE A 411 10.07 9.78 17.51
N ARG A 412 11.02 8.93 17.16
CA ARG A 412 12.46 9.16 17.33
C ARG A 412 13.23 8.79 16.06
N PRO A 413 13.42 9.72 15.12
CA PRO A 413 14.12 9.49 13.85
C PRO A 413 15.52 8.91 14.01
N GLU A 414 16.23 9.28 15.08
CA GLU A 414 17.59 8.86 15.42
C GLU A 414 17.73 7.33 15.57
N ARG A 415 16.61 6.59 15.74
CA ARG A 415 16.62 5.11 15.68
C ARG A 415 17.18 4.56 14.38
N PHE A 416 17.13 5.36 13.31
CA PHE A 416 17.62 5.01 11.99
C PHE A 416 18.95 5.64 11.62
N GLU A 417 19.68 6.15 12.61
CA GLU A 417 21.08 6.53 12.44
C GLU A 417 21.95 5.29 12.21
N GLU A 418 23.01 5.41 11.40
CA GLU A 418 23.87 4.27 11.02
C GLU A 418 24.53 3.61 12.25
N SER A 419 24.83 4.39 13.28
CA SER A 419 25.39 3.92 14.56
C SER A 419 24.45 3.00 15.35
N GLU A 420 23.15 3.19 15.19
CA GLU A 420 22.07 2.46 15.91
C GLU A 420 21.57 1.20 15.17
N THR A 421 22.02 0.95 13.94
CA THR A 421 21.39 -0.01 13.01
C THR A 421 21.87 -1.46 13.12
N LYS A 422 22.45 -1.90 14.23
CA LYS A 422 22.80 -3.32 14.45
C LYS A 422 21.58 -4.24 14.71
N ARG A 423 20.43 -3.97 14.04
CA ARG A 423 19.21 -4.76 14.18
C ARG A 423 19.13 -5.84 13.10
N ASN A 424 18.40 -6.93 13.39
CA ASN A 424 17.99 -7.87 12.37
C ASN A 424 17.23 -7.10 11.25
N PRO A 425 17.63 -7.19 9.97
CA PRO A 425 17.01 -6.42 8.89
C PRO A 425 15.51 -6.71 8.71
N PHE A 426 15.04 -7.84 9.18
CA PHE A 426 13.63 -8.24 9.08
C PHE A 426 12.73 -7.64 10.18
N VAL A 427 13.26 -6.90 11.17
CA VAL A 427 12.43 -6.18 12.14
C VAL A 427 11.77 -4.93 11.55
N TYR A 428 12.28 -4.43 10.40
CA TYR A 428 11.77 -3.24 9.73
C TYR A 428 11.53 -3.52 8.24
N ILE A 429 10.27 -3.80 7.88
CA ILE A 429 9.88 -4.25 6.55
C ILE A 429 8.69 -3.46 5.95
N PRO A 430 8.73 -2.11 5.92
CA PRO A 430 7.62 -1.30 5.40
C PRO A 430 7.38 -1.50 3.91
N PHE A 431 8.39 -2.02 3.19
CA PHE A 431 8.34 -2.38 1.78
C PHE A 431 8.29 -3.89 1.55
N SER A 432 7.87 -4.68 2.56
CA SER A 432 7.98 -6.13 2.56
C SER A 432 9.46 -6.57 2.42
N ALA A 433 9.70 -7.86 2.19
CA ALA A 433 11.04 -8.42 2.02
C ALA A 433 11.01 -9.64 1.08
N GLY A 434 12.20 -10.14 0.71
CA GLY A 434 12.37 -11.28 -0.19
C GLY A 434 11.99 -10.99 -1.64
N SER A 435 11.71 -12.04 -2.41
CA SER A 435 11.41 -11.93 -3.85
C SER A 435 10.18 -11.07 -4.16
N ARG A 436 9.22 -11.01 -3.24
CA ARG A 436 7.98 -10.24 -3.34
C ARG A 436 8.04 -8.85 -2.70
N ASN A 437 9.23 -8.32 -2.45
CA ASN A 437 9.40 -6.96 -1.94
C ASN A 437 8.84 -5.91 -2.91
N CYS A 438 8.65 -4.69 -2.44
CA CYS A 438 8.15 -3.57 -3.24
C CYS A 438 9.13 -3.28 -4.39
N ILE A 439 8.65 -3.39 -5.63
CA ILE A 439 9.42 -3.05 -6.84
C ILE A 439 9.65 -1.53 -6.94
N GLY A 440 8.69 -0.73 -6.43
CA GLY A 440 8.70 0.73 -6.47
C GLY A 440 9.35 1.39 -5.26
N GLN A 441 10.11 0.66 -4.40
CA GLN A 441 10.67 1.22 -3.17
C GLN A 441 11.51 2.49 -3.41
N LYS A 442 12.43 2.47 -4.38
CA LYS A 442 13.27 3.63 -4.71
C LYS A 442 12.44 4.77 -5.30
N PHE A 443 11.48 4.46 -6.17
CA PHE A 443 10.53 5.42 -6.71
C PHE A 443 9.80 6.14 -5.57
N ALA A 444 9.17 5.38 -4.66
CA ALA A 444 8.43 5.93 -3.53
C ALA A 444 9.32 6.82 -2.65
N LEU A 445 10.52 6.38 -2.29
CA LEU A 445 11.42 7.19 -1.46
C LEU A 445 11.83 8.51 -2.14
N ASN A 446 12.07 8.52 -3.45
CA ASN A 446 12.37 9.74 -4.20
C ASN A 446 11.16 10.68 -4.23
N GLU A 447 9.97 10.15 -4.51
CA GLU A 447 8.71 10.90 -4.49
C GLU A 447 8.45 11.52 -3.11
N LEU A 448 8.57 10.70 -2.03
CA LEU A 448 8.39 11.16 -0.65
C LEU A 448 9.35 12.31 -0.31
N LYS A 449 10.66 12.12 -0.56
CA LYS A 449 11.68 13.13 -0.28
C LYS A 449 11.40 14.42 -1.05
N THR A 450 11.10 14.34 -2.35
CA THR A 450 10.85 15.52 -3.19
C THR A 450 9.61 16.30 -2.72
N ALA A 451 8.50 15.62 -2.46
CA ALA A 451 7.28 16.25 -1.94
C ALA A 451 7.51 16.95 -0.60
N LEU A 452 8.19 16.26 0.33
CA LEU A 452 8.48 16.80 1.66
C LEU A 452 9.43 17.99 1.60
N VAL A 453 10.46 17.95 0.74
CA VAL A 453 11.35 19.09 0.50
C VAL A 453 10.56 20.32 0.05
N LYS A 454 9.69 20.19 -0.94
CA LYS A 454 8.90 21.32 -1.47
C LYS A 454 7.93 21.86 -0.43
N VAL A 455 7.21 20.97 0.27
CA VAL A 455 6.21 21.39 1.27
C VAL A 455 6.90 22.01 2.50
N LEU A 456 7.89 21.34 3.10
CA LEU A 456 8.50 21.79 4.37
C LEU A 456 9.43 23.02 4.19
N ARG A 457 10.02 23.18 3.00
CA ARG A 457 10.75 24.39 2.67
C ARG A 457 9.82 25.62 2.64
N ARG A 458 8.63 25.46 2.05
CA ARG A 458 7.69 26.55 1.86
C ARG A 458 6.80 26.79 3.06
N CYS A 459 6.36 25.74 3.72
CA CYS A 459 5.35 25.78 4.77
C CYS A 459 5.89 25.27 6.12
N LYS A 460 5.49 25.94 7.21
CA LYS A 460 5.50 25.37 8.55
C LYS A 460 4.16 24.65 8.75
N VAL A 461 4.23 23.33 9.00
CA VAL A 461 3.06 22.50 9.23
C VAL A 461 2.73 22.47 10.71
N VAL A 462 1.48 22.69 11.07
CA VAL A 462 1.05 22.70 12.47
C VAL A 462 -0.29 21.97 12.63
N LEU A 463 -0.49 21.36 13.80
CA LEU A 463 -1.78 20.78 14.20
C LEU A 463 -2.76 21.91 14.53
N PRO A 464 -4.03 21.85 14.08
CA PRO A 464 -5.07 22.76 14.55
C PRO A 464 -5.33 22.68 16.04
N ASP A 465 -5.27 21.45 16.60
CA ASP A 465 -5.32 21.13 18.02
C ASP A 465 -4.02 20.40 18.40
N PRO A 466 -3.20 20.97 19.33
CA PRO A 466 -1.95 20.35 19.78
C PRO A 466 -2.15 18.95 20.40
N ASN A 467 -3.33 18.67 20.94
CA ASN A 467 -3.67 17.37 21.56
C ASN A 467 -4.26 16.36 20.55
N PHE A 468 -4.32 16.72 19.26
CA PHE A 468 -4.87 15.81 18.25
C PHE A 468 -4.05 14.54 18.11
N GLU A 469 -4.70 13.41 18.33
CA GLU A 469 -4.17 12.07 18.05
C GLU A 469 -4.89 11.47 16.83
N VAL A 470 -4.09 11.03 15.85
CA VAL A 470 -4.65 10.43 14.66
C VAL A 470 -5.27 9.07 14.95
N LYS A 471 -6.52 8.88 14.56
CA LYS A 471 -7.14 7.55 14.53
C LYS A 471 -6.93 6.92 13.16
N MET A 472 -6.44 5.69 13.19
CA MET A 472 -6.12 4.94 11.98
C MET A 472 -7.24 3.94 11.65
N LYS A 473 -7.45 3.72 10.37
CA LYS A 473 -8.25 2.62 9.86
C LYS A 473 -7.43 1.79 8.87
N MET A 474 -7.62 0.48 8.93
CA MET A 474 -7.04 -0.42 7.96
C MET A 474 -8.02 -0.63 6.81
N GLU A 475 -7.58 -0.26 5.64
CA GLU A 475 -8.15 -0.71 4.37
C GLU A 475 -7.07 -1.59 3.69
N LEU A 476 -6.98 -1.62 2.37
CA LEU A 476 -5.80 -2.22 1.72
C LEU A 476 -4.52 -1.43 2.05
N VAL A 477 -4.69 -0.15 2.32
CA VAL A 477 -3.66 0.79 2.77
C VAL A 477 -4.13 1.44 4.07
N LEU A 478 -3.21 1.69 4.99
CA LEU A 478 -3.49 2.40 6.24
C LEU A 478 -3.90 3.85 5.96
N LYS A 479 -4.97 4.32 6.57
CA LYS A 479 -5.52 5.67 6.33
C LYS A 479 -5.96 6.33 7.65
N PRO A 480 -5.95 7.67 7.74
CA PRO A 480 -6.62 8.37 8.83
C PRO A 480 -8.14 8.22 8.71
N VAL A 481 -8.84 8.07 9.84
CA VAL A 481 -10.29 7.78 9.88
C VAL A 481 -11.12 8.85 9.18
N ASN A 482 -10.88 10.14 9.50
CA ASN A 482 -11.68 11.27 9.03
C ASN A 482 -10.84 12.23 8.16
N GLY A 483 -9.83 11.72 7.47
CA GLY A 483 -8.83 12.56 6.80
C GLY A 483 -7.77 13.08 7.76
N MET A 484 -6.84 13.88 7.25
CA MET A 484 -5.76 14.48 8.01
C MET A 484 -5.84 16.01 7.90
N HIS A 485 -6.35 16.62 8.97
CA HIS A 485 -6.58 18.05 9.02
C HIS A 485 -5.37 18.77 9.64
N LEU A 486 -4.66 19.53 8.83
CA LEU A 486 -3.45 20.27 9.20
C LEU A 486 -3.56 21.74 8.76
N ARG A 487 -2.76 22.61 9.36
CA ARG A 487 -2.57 23.98 8.93
C ARG A 487 -1.17 24.17 8.36
N PHE A 488 -1.06 24.96 7.30
CA PHE A 488 0.19 25.23 6.61
C PHE A 488 0.44 26.73 6.61
N LEU A 489 1.43 27.17 7.37
CA LEU A 489 1.80 28.56 7.51
C LEU A 489 2.94 28.86 6.53
N ASP A 490 2.76 29.82 5.64
CA ASP A 490 3.77 30.21 4.66
C ASP A 490 5.00 30.79 5.36
N ARG A 491 6.16 30.13 5.23
CA ARG A 491 7.43 30.56 5.86
C ARG A 491 7.93 31.92 5.36
N LYS A 492 7.51 32.36 4.16
CA LYS A 492 7.85 33.69 3.66
C LYS A 492 7.13 34.80 4.42
N THR A 493 5.90 34.54 4.91
CA THR A 493 5.12 35.53 5.65
C THR A 493 5.40 35.52 7.16
N ILE A 494 5.86 34.41 7.72
CA ILE A 494 6.19 34.31 9.16
C ILE A 494 7.53 34.97 9.47
N LYS A 495 8.45 35.08 8.51
CA LYS A 495 9.77 35.73 8.66
C LYS A 495 9.72 37.25 8.46
N ALA A 496 8.60 37.78 8.00
CA ALA A 496 8.33 39.20 7.89
C ALA A 496 7.57 39.70 9.13
#